data_d13a40efaf2bdfcb4113061be326406b
#
_entry.id   d13a40efaf2bdfcb4113061be326406b
#
_cell.length_a   1.000
_cell.length_b   1.000
_cell.length_c   1.000
_cell.angle_alpha   90.00
_cell.angle_beta   90.00
_cell.angle_gamma   90.00
#
_symmetry.space_group_name_H-M   'P 1'
#
loop_
_entity.id
_entity.type
_entity.pdbx_description
1 polymer ?
#
loop_
_entity_poly.entity_id
_entity_poly.type
_entity_poly.pdbx_seq_one_letter_code
_entity_poly.pdbx_strand_id
1 'polypeptide(L)'
;MAISLFYPFANQAFLRWLGAYPQVQLQPDRLKNGYGWNVKPQAIMQLLDAGFDEVIWIDSDVFVTRDIRPLFHALDEAVFVATEATCSLDRNDHDGAGRRAQLWQLSVGRVLPWASLNSGVLRATRRHYPLLKRWWELLQSDAYQSCQQKEEEMRKRPIHMRGDQDVLTALLTSTEFAHIPLKTLRRGKHIVQFDGVWGYTTAERLQSLLGDGPTFIHSMGCKPWVARWESQRRNGLIEYLKMVYLDVSPYTLSAAKFKEDLGCETRWLCAHYKFSAILRSLAMQHPALTGLPMAVFLDIARLIKRVHESMLQRFDIPRYNAGTSCARD
;
A
#
# COMPACT_ATOMS: atom_id res chain seq x y z
N MET A 1 4.08 -24.54 1.17
CA MET A 1 4.08 -23.15 1.68
C MET A 1 3.08 -23.10 2.82
N ALA A 2 3.53 -22.71 4.02
CA ALA A 2 2.65 -22.49 5.16
C ALA A 2 2.17 -21.01 5.14
N ILE A 3 0.95 -20.75 5.62
CA ILE A 3 0.40 -19.41 5.75
C ILE A 3 0.24 -19.15 7.24
N SER A 4 0.94 -18.12 7.74
CA SER A 4 0.81 -17.65 9.13
C SER A 4 0.04 -16.34 9.16
N LEU A 5 -1.05 -16.31 9.93
CA LEU A 5 -1.92 -15.14 10.07
C LEU A 5 -1.72 -14.52 11.45
N PHE A 6 -1.19 -13.30 11.49
CA PHE A 6 -1.04 -12.51 12.71
C PHE A 6 -2.31 -11.69 12.95
N TYR A 7 -3.22 -12.20 13.78
CA TYR A 7 -4.50 -11.54 14.08
C TYR A 7 -4.87 -11.74 15.56
N PRO A 8 -4.47 -10.82 16.43
CA PRO A 8 -4.62 -10.96 17.89
C PRO A 8 -6.06 -10.75 18.40
N PHE A 9 -6.99 -10.34 17.53
CA PHE A 9 -8.38 -10.04 17.90
C PHE A 9 -9.39 -11.07 17.35
N ALA A 10 -8.94 -12.29 17.07
CA ALA A 10 -9.77 -13.34 16.54
C ALA A 10 -10.94 -13.66 17.50
N ASN A 11 -12.16 -13.46 17.02
CA ASN A 11 -13.38 -13.86 17.72
C ASN A 11 -13.83 -15.26 17.32
N GLN A 12 -14.83 -15.83 18.00
CA GLN A 12 -15.33 -17.19 17.76
C GLN A 12 -15.88 -17.39 16.33
N ALA A 13 -16.48 -16.36 15.74
CA ALA A 13 -16.99 -16.45 14.37
C ALA A 13 -15.83 -16.55 13.37
N PHE A 14 -14.79 -15.75 13.56
CA PHE A 14 -13.58 -15.80 12.75
C PHE A 14 -12.85 -17.14 12.91
N LEU A 15 -12.72 -17.66 14.14
CA LEU A 15 -12.09 -18.96 14.37
C LEU A 15 -12.85 -20.11 13.71
N ARG A 16 -14.21 -20.09 13.74
CA ARG A 16 -15.01 -21.08 13.00
C ARG A 16 -14.80 -20.99 11.49
N TRP A 17 -14.77 -19.78 10.95
CA TRP A 17 -14.48 -19.56 9.54
C TRP A 17 -13.07 -20.05 9.19
N LEU A 18 -12.05 -19.72 9.99
CA LEU A 18 -10.66 -20.15 9.77
C LEU A 18 -10.50 -21.65 9.84
N GLY A 19 -11.31 -22.36 10.61
CA GLY A 19 -11.32 -23.83 10.69
C GLY A 19 -11.58 -24.54 9.36
N ALA A 20 -12.19 -23.85 8.39
CA ALA A 20 -12.34 -24.35 7.02
C ALA A 20 -11.03 -24.28 6.20
N TYR A 21 -9.99 -23.62 6.71
CA TYR A 21 -8.72 -23.37 6.01
C TYR A 21 -7.53 -23.91 6.80
N PRO A 22 -7.34 -25.27 6.89
CA PRO A 22 -6.31 -25.90 7.73
C PRO A 22 -4.87 -25.52 7.35
N GLN A 23 -4.66 -25.01 6.13
CA GLN A 23 -3.37 -24.51 5.68
C GLN A 23 -2.98 -23.14 6.29
N VAL A 24 -3.91 -22.45 6.96
CA VAL A 24 -3.68 -21.16 7.60
C VAL A 24 -3.50 -21.35 9.11
N GLN A 25 -2.34 -20.98 9.61
CA GLN A 25 -2.01 -21.05 11.03
C GLN A 25 -2.23 -19.66 11.65
N LEU A 26 -3.14 -19.57 12.62
CA LEU A 26 -3.32 -18.37 13.41
C LEU A 26 -2.17 -18.22 14.40
N GLN A 27 -1.53 -17.06 14.39
CA GLN A 27 -0.58 -16.63 15.40
C GLN A 27 -1.34 -15.76 16.43
N PRO A 28 -1.74 -16.31 17.58
CA PRO A 28 -2.63 -15.64 18.53
C PRO A 28 -1.91 -14.59 19.35
N ASP A 29 -0.58 -14.69 19.45
CA ASP A 29 0.20 -13.85 20.33
C ASP A 29 0.29 -12.43 19.78
N ARG A 30 0.01 -11.46 20.66
CA ARG A 30 0.31 -10.07 20.37
C ARG A 30 1.82 -9.91 20.29
N LEU A 31 2.28 -9.47 19.14
CA LEU A 31 3.67 -9.08 18.98
C LEU A 31 3.99 -7.98 20.01
N LYS A 32 5.05 -8.15 20.79
CA LYS A 32 5.43 -7.25 21.86
C LYS A 32 5.61 -5.83 21.33
N ASN A 33 4.87 -4.86 21.88
CA ASN A 33 4.86 -3.47 21.42
C ASN A 33 4.51 -3.28 19.93
N GLY A 34 3.93 -4.32 19.29
CA GLY A 34 3.51 -4.27 17.91
C GLY A 34 2.04 -3.89 17.79
N TYR A 35 1.74 -2.82 17.09
CA TYR A 35 0.38 -2.48 16.66
C TYR A 35 0.42 -1.81 15.28
N GLY A 36 -0.68 -1.96 14.56
CA GLY A 36 -0.77 -1.46 13.20
C GLY A 36 0.29 -2.09 12.29
N TRP A 37 0.85 -1.31 11.40
CA TRP A 37 1.84 -1.76 10.41
C TRP A 37 3.27 -1.94 10.96
N ASN A 38 3.54 -1.49 12.18
CA ASN A 38 4.89 -1.60 12.79
C ASN A 38 5.28 -3.04 13.17
N VAL A 39 4.35 -3.99 13.12
CA VAL A 39 4.58 -5.39 13.50
C VAL A 39 5.44 -6.19 12.50
N LYS A 40 5.55 -5.73 11.27
CA LYS A 40 6.12 -6.51 10.14
C LYS A 40 7.50 -7.09 10.41
N PRO A 41 8.52 -6.29 10.79
CA PRO A 41 9.86 -6.85 11.01
C PRO A 41 9.87 -7.88 12.14
N GLN A 42 9.11 -7.68 13.22
CA GLN A 42 9.03 -8.62 14.32
C GLN A 42 8.35 -9.93 13.90
N ALA A 43 7.24 -9.84 13.17
CA ALA A 43 6.53 -11.02 12.67
C ALA A 43 7.40 -11.85 11.72
N ILE A 44 8.14 -11.18 10.81
CA ILE A 44 9.05 -11.85 9.90
C ILE A 44 10.19 -12.54 10.66
N MET A 45 10.82 -11.84 11.63
CA MET A 45 11.88 -12.42 12.47
C MET A 45 11.37 -13.62 13.27
N GLN A 46 10.18 -13.55 13.85
CA GLN A 46 9.57 -14.67 14.60
C GLN A 46 9.43 -15.92 13.74
N LEU A 47 9.02 -15.79 12.48
CA LEU A 47 8.92 -16.92 11.56
C LEU A 47 10.30 -17.46 11.15
N LEU A 48 11.27 -16.58 10.90
CA LEU A 48 12.66 -16.98 10.65
C LEU A 48 13.24 -17.75 11.86
N ASP A 49 12.99 -17.30 13.08
CA ASP A 49 13.41 -17.96 14.32
C ASP A 49 12.72 -19.31 14.51
N ALA A 50 11.47 -19.43 14.06
CA ALA A 50 10.74 -20.70 14.06
C ALA A 50 11.24 -21.73 13.01
N GLY A 51 12.27 -21.39 12.22
CA GLY A 51 12.93 -22.32 11.32
C GLY A 51 12.56 -22.17 9.84
N PHE A 52 11.79 -21.16 9.46
CA PHE A 52 11.55 -20.88 8.04
C PHE A 52 12.80 -20.21 7.42
N ASP A 53 13.19 -20.66 6.23
CA ASP A 53 14.33 -20.09 5.50
C ASP A 53 13.95 -18.78 4.78
N GLU A 54 12.70 -18.68 4.39
CA GLU A 54 12.12 -17.57 3.63
C GLU A 54 10.75 -17.20 4.15
N VAL A 55 10.49 -15.92 4.33
CA VAL A 55 9.20 -15.35 4.72
C VAL A 55 8.75 -14.34 3.67
N ILE A 56 7.53 -14.51 3.17
CA ILE A 56 6.85 -13.54 2.33
C ILE A 56 5.77 -12.88 3.18
N TRP A 57 5.96 -11.61 3.48
CA TRP A 57 4.95 -10.79 4.15
C TRP A 57 3.95 -10.26 3.14
N ILE A 58 2.67 -10.31 3.46
CA ILE A 58 1.58 -9.73 2.66
C ILE A 58 0.63 -9.03 3.62
N ASP A 59 0.38 -7.74 3.41
CA ASP A 59 -0.58 -6.97 4.22
C ASP A 59 -2.00 -7.54 4.03
N SER A 60 -2.83 -7.47 5.07
CA SER A 60 -4.19 -8.01 5.07
C SER A 60 -5.15 -7.34 4.07
N ASP A 61 -4.77 -6.19 3.54
CA ASP A 61 -5.50 -5.45 2.51
C ASP A 61 -4.91 -5.64 1.09
N VAL A 62 -4.11 -6.67 0.93
CA VAL A 62 -3.58 -7.11 -0.37
C VAL A 62 -4.34 -8.34 -0.84
N PHE A 63 -4.93 -8.24 -2.02
CA PHE A 63 -5.56 -9.36 -2.72
C PHE A 63 -4.55 -10.05 -3.63
N VAL A 64 -4.40 -11.36 -3.50
CA VAL A 64 -3.53 -12.19 -4.34
C VAL A 64 -4.36 -12.78 -5.49
N THR A 65 -4.03 -12.45 -6.72
CA THR A 65 -4.82 -12.82 -7.91
C THR A 65 -4.41 -14.15 -8.54
N ARG A 66 -3.20 -14.62 -8.23
CA ARG A 66 -2.59 -15.84 -8.81
C ARG A 66 -1.49 -16.39 -7.92
N ASP A 67 -0.92 -17.52 -8.33
CA ASP A 67 0.24 -18.11 -7.66
C ASP A 67 1.42 -17.13 -7.59
N ILE A 68 1.91 -16.92 -6.36
CA ILE A 68 3.03 -16.01 -6.08
C ILE A 68 4.40 -16.69 -6.22
N ARG A 69 4.45 -18.02 -6.22
CA ARG A 69 5.71 -18.79 -6.26
C ARG A 69 6.62 -18.40 -7.42
N PRO A 70 6.13 -18.18 -8.67
CA PRO A 70 6.99 -17.77 -9.78
C PRO A 70 7.72 -16.44 -9.57
N LEU A 71 7.22 -15.56 -8.71
CA LEU A 71 7.86 -14.27 -8.42
C LEU A 71 9.07 -14.40 -7.48
N PHE A 72 9.07 -15.42 -6.62
CA PHE A 72 10.04 -15.54 -5.52
C PHE A 72 10.93 -16.75 -5.62
N HIS A 73 10.45 -17.88 -6.14
CA HIS A 73 11.12 -19.18 -6.09
C HIS A 73 12.53 -19.22 -6.71
N ALA A 74 12.79 -18.41 -7.75
CA ALA A 74 14.09 -18.40 -8.43
C ALA A 74 15.03 -17.30 -7.90
N LEU A 75 14.68 -16.63 -6.79
CA LEU A 75 15.50 -15.58 -6.24
C LEU A 75 16.56 -16.13 -5.30
N ASP A 76 17.80 -15.63 -5.47
CA ASP A 76 18.85 -15.83 -4.50
C ASP A 76 18.42 -15.40 -3.09
N GLU A 77 18.90 -16.12 -2.08
CA GLU A 77 18.57 -15.82 -0.67
C GLU A 77 19.06 -14.44 -0.20
N ALA A 78 20.07 -13.84 -0.86
CA ALA A 78 20.53 -12.50 -0.56
C ALA A 78 19.60 -11.40 -1.08
N VAL A 79 18.66 -11.70 -2.00
CA VAL A 79 17.78 -10.70 -2.60
C VAL A 79 16.62 -10.38 -1.66
N PHE A 80 16.58 -9.15 -1.16
CA PHE A 80 15.41 -8.60 -0.49
C PHE A 80 14.38 -8.15 -1.54
N VAL A 81 13.09 -8.39 -1.26
CA VAL A 81 12.03 -7.90 -2.14
C VAL A 81 11.16 -6.92 -1.38
N ALA A 82 10.89 -5.79 -1.99
CA ALA A 82 9.91 -4.82 -1.54
C ALA A 82 9.07 -4.32 -2.72
N THR A 83 8.07 -3.53 -2.44
CA THR A 83 7.18 -2.99 -3.47
C THR A 83 7.59 -1.56 -3.82
N GLU A 84 7.52 -1.20 -5.08
CA GLU A 84 7.58 0.20 -5.52
C GLU A 84 6.43 0.97 -4.87
N ALA A 85 6.71 2.15 -4.28
CA ALA A 85 5.67 2.93 -3.63
C ALA A 85 4.64 3.49 -4.61
N THR A 86 3.50 3.90 -4.08
CA THR A 86 2.50 4.65 -4.84
C THR A 86 3.11 5.92 -5.42
N CYS A 87 2.57 6.35 -6.56
CA CYS A 87 2.92 7.63 -7.15
C CYS A 87 2.54 8.76 -6.17
N SER A 88 3.51 9.31 -5.47
CA SER A 88 3.29 10.55 -4.72
C SER A 88 3.06 11.69 -5.72
N LEU A 89 1.99 12.45 -5.50
CA LEU A 89 1.74 13.69 -6.23
C LEU A 89 2.61 14.83 -5.69
N ASP A 90 3.15 14.65 -4.49
CA ASP A 90 4.00 15.65 -3.86
C ASP A 90 5.45 15.42 -4.28
N ARG A 91 6.01 16.39 -5.02
CA ARG A 91 7.43 16.38 -5.39
C ARG A 91 8.36 16.38 -4.18
N ASN A 92 7.91 16.87 -3.04
CA ASN A 92 8.67 16.87 -1.79
C ASN A 92 8.78 15.47 -1.16
N ASP A 93 7.99 14.52 -1.61
CA ASP A 93 8.06 13.14 -1.15
C ASP A 93 9.15 12.31 -1.88
N HIS A 94 9.77 12.87 -2.92
CA HIS A 94 10.85 12.18 -3.62
C HIS A 94 12.09 12.06 -2.73
N ASP A 95 12.54 10.81 -2.53
CA ASP A 95 13.74 10.48 -1.76
C ASP A 95 15.02 10.44 -2.63
N GLY A 96 15.00 11.13 -3.76
CA GLY A 96 16.03 11.02 -4.81
C GLY A 96 17.48 11.16 -4.36
N ALA A 97 17.74 11.63 -3.16
CA ALA A 97 19.07 11.77 -2.58
C ALA A 97 19.24 10.99 -1.25
N GLY A 98 18.40 10.01 -0.94
CA GLY A 98 18.46 9.30 0.34
C GLY A 98 18.07 10.18 1.54
N ARG A 99 17.16 11.14 1.33
CA ARG A 99 16.75 12.11 2.35
C ARG A 99 16.24 11.44 3.63
N ARG A 100 15.53 10.32 3.51
CA ARG A 100 15.03 9.58 4.69
C ARG A 100 16.18 9.05 5.54
N ALA A 101 17.23 8.50 4.92
CA ALA A 101 18.42 8.06 5.62
C ALA A 101 19.12 9.25 6.33
N GLN A 102 19.31 10.36 5.63
CA GLN A 102 19.95 11.55 6.21
C GLN A 102 19.19 12.09 7.42
N LEU A 103 17.86 12.12 7.38
CA LEU A 103 17.02 12.56 8.51
C LEU A 103 17.09 11.61 9.71
N TRP A 104 17.39 10.33 9.50
CA TRP A 104 17.76 9.37 10.53
C TRP A 104 19.26 9.44 10.92
N GLN A 105 20.01 10.43 10.43
CA GLN A 105 21.46 10.58 10.65
C GLN A 105 22.29 9.37 10.15
N LEU A 106 21.78 8.68 9.13
CA LEU A 106 22.46 7.58 8.47
C LEU A 106 23.16 8.09 7.20
N SER A 107 24.37 7.57 6.94
CA SER A 107 25.09 7.86 5.70
C SER A 107 24.40 7.21 4.51
N VAL A 108 24.24 7.95 3.39
CA VAL A 108 23.62 7.46 2.17
C VAL A 108 24.57 6.56 1.40
N GLY A 109 24.16 5.34 1.10
CA GLY A 109 24.94 4.35 0.33
C GLY A 109 24.29 4.00 -1.01
N ARG A 110 22.98 4.24 -1.15
CA ARG A 110 22.24 3.98 -2.39
C ARG A 110 21.13 5.02 -2.57
N VAL A 111 20.87 5.37 -3.82
CA VAL A 111 19.71 6.20 -4.20
C VAL A 111 18.71 5.31 -4.94
N LEU A 112 17.44 5.38 -4.54
CA LEU A 112 16.34 4.70 -5.22
C LEU A 112 15.75 5.62 -6.31
N PRO A 113 15.34 5.07 -7.47
CA PRO A 113 14.70 5.85 -8.52
C PRO A 113 13.24 6.25 -8.17
N TRP A 114 12.75 5.79 -7.03
CA TRP A 114 11.39 6.06 -6.53
C TRP A 114 11.42 6.93 -5.28
N ALA A 115 10.27 7.51 -4.97
CA ALA A 115 10.11 8.33 -3.77
C ALA A 115 10.35 7.54 -2.48
N SER A 116 9.83 6.32 -2.40
CA SER A 116 10.01 5.40 -1.28
C SER A 116 9.68 3.97 -1.72
N LEU A 117 9.92 3.01 -0.85
CA LEU A 117 9.39 1.66 -0.97
C LEU A 117 8.05 1.56 -0.26
N ASN A 118 7.23 0.58 -0.66
CA ASN A 118 6.05 0.18 0.09
C ASN A 118 6.30 -1.19 0.70
N SER A 119 5.87 -1.38 1.95
CA SER A 119 6.09 -2.56 2.76
C SER A 119 4.91 -3.55 2.74
N GLY A 120 3.92 -3.35 1.86
CA GLY A 120 2.71 -4.19 1.80
C GLY A 120 2.97 -5.61 1.29
N VAL A 121 4.00 -5.80 0.46
CA VAL A 121 4.51 -7.12 0.07
C VAL A 121 6.02 -7.10 0.17
N LEU A 122 6.57 -7.96 1.01
CA LEU A 122 8.00 -8.10 1.25
C LEU A 122 8.41 -9.57 1.14
N ARG A 123 9.66 -9.81 0.78
CA ARG A 123 10.32 -11.11 0.95
C ARG A 123 11.62 -10.92 1.69
N ALA A 124 11.81 -11.69 2.74
CA ALA A 124 13.04 -11.73 3.52
C ALA A 124 13.47 -13.16 3.79
N THR A 125 14.77 -13.37 3.94
CA THR A 125 15.41 -14.62 4.35
C THR A 125 16.24 -14.37 5.60
N ARG A 126 16.87 -15.42 6.14
CA ARG A 126 17.80 -15.28 7.29
C ARG A 126 18.93 -14.29 7.05
N ARG A 127 19.37 -14.10 5.80
CA ARG A 127 20.40 -13.10 5.46
C ARG A 127 19.95 -11.66 5.75
N HIS A 128 18.66 -11.41 5.79
CA HIS A 128 18.10 -10.09 6.05
C HIS A 128 17.81 -9.83 7.53
N TYR A 129 18.13 -10.77 8.43
CA TYR A 129 17.85 -10.63 9.87
C TYR A 129 18.45 -9.34 10.47
N PRO A 130 19.70 -8.93 10.16
CA PRO A 130 20.24 -7.65 10.66
C PRO A 130 19.42 -6.43 10.21
N LEU A 131 18.95 -6.40 8.95
CA LEU A 131 18.07 -5.35 8.43
C LEU A 131 16.74 -5.32 9.18
N LEU A 132 16.10 -6.49 9.38
CA LEU A 132 14.82 -6.60 10.09
C LEU A 132 14.95 -6.16 11.53
N LYS A 133 16.03 -6.56 12.23
CA LYS A 133 16.34 -6.15 13.59
C LYS A 133 16.51 -4.63 13.69
N ARG A 134 17.30 -4.04 12.79
CA ARG A 134 17.54 -2.60 12.78
C ARG A 134 16.25 -1.82 12.46
N TRP A 135 15.43 -2.35 11.53
CA TRP A 135 14.11 -1.78 11.22
C TRP A 135 13.22 -1.79 12.46
N TRP A 136 13.14 -2.91 13.17
CA TRP A 136 12.39 -3.01 14.42
C TRP A 136 12.90 -2.02 15.49
N GLU A 137 14.21 -1.93 15.70
CA GLU A 137 14.81 -1.01 16.66
C GLU A 137 14.42 0.45 16.39
N LEU A 138 14.48 0.90 15.14
CA LEU A 138 14.08 2.26 14.78
C LEU A 138 12.57 2.50 15.00
N LEU A 139 11.73 1.52 14.67
CA LEU A 139 10.29 1.59 14.93
C LEU A 139 9.95 1.63 16.42
N GLN A 140 10.82 1.10 17.28
CA GLN A 140 10.66 1.12 18.74
C GLN A 140 11.34 2.33 19.39
N SER A 141 12.08 3.14 18.65
CA SER A 141 12.75 4.32 19.20
C SER A 141 11.76 5.34 19.75
N ASP A 142 12.14 6.02 20.84
CA ASP A 142 11.31 7.06 21.46
C ASP A 142 10.94 8.17 20.48
N ALA A 143 11.87 8.52 19.58
CA ALA A 143 11.64 9.53 18.55
C ALA A 143 10.50 9.12 17.59
N TYR A 144 10.52 7.87 17.09
CA TYR A 144 9.47 7.37 16.20
C TYR A 144 8.14 7.24 16.96
N GLN A 145 8.13 6.58 18.12
CA GLN A 145 6.93 6.36 18.91
C GLN A 145 6.26 7.68 19.34
N SER A 146 7.05 8.64 19.83
CA SER A 146 6.54 9.97 20.18
C SER A 146 5.96 10.71 18.96
N CYS A 147 6.58 10.58 17.80
CA CYS A 147 6.05 11.16 16.56
C CYS A 147 4.70 10.55 16.19
N GLN A 148 4.56 9.21 16.29
CA GLN A 148 3.31 8.51 15.98
C GLN A 148 2.17 8.91 16.92
N GLN A 149 2.47 9.16 18.21
CA GLN A 149 1.48 9.55 19.22
C GLN A 149 1.06 11.02 19.12
N LYS A 150 2.02 11.92 18.84
CA LYS A 150 1.77 13.37 18.81
C LYS A 150 1.02 13.85 17.56
N GLU A 151 1.20 13.15 16.44
CA GLU A 151 0.61 13.53 15.16
C GLU A 151 -0.14 12.34 14.55
N GLU A 152 -1.46 12.38 14.65
CA GLU A 152 -2.33 11.33 14.08
C GLU A 152 -2.35 11.36 12.56
N GLU A 153 -2.27 12.56 11.97
CA GLU A 153 -2.31 12.73 10.53
C GLU A 153 -0.95 12.41 9.91
N MET A 154 -0.83 11.23 9.31
CA MET A 154 0.42 10.72 8.72
C MET A 154 1.14 11.72 7.81
N ARG A 155 0.41 12.56 7.06
CA ARG A 155 1.01 13.52 6.13
C ARG A 155 1.73 14.67 6.81
N LYS A 156 1.39 14.99 8.06
CA LYS A 156 2.04 16.03 8.86
C LYS A 156 3.31 15.55 9.55
N ARG A 157 3.48 14.23 9.67
CA ARG A 157 4.71 13.64 10.24
C ARG A 157 5.91 13.93 9.34
N PRO A 158 7.12 14.03 9.92
CA PRO A 158 8.36 14.07 9.15
C PRO A 158 8.45 12.89 8.17
N ILE A 159 8.94 13.12 6.96
CA ILE A 159 8.94 12.16 5.86
C ILE A 159 9.55 10.80 6.22
N HIS A 160 10.57 10.76 7.08
CA HIS A 160 11.27 9.55 7.51
C HIS A 160 10.55 8.81 8.66
N MET A 161 9.48 9.40 9.23
CA MET A 161 8.71 8.87 10.35
C MET A 161 7.22 8.71 10.02
N ARG A 162 6.81 8.87 8.78
CA ARG A 162 5.39 8.76 8.37
C ARG A 162 4.82 7.36 8.65
N GLY A 163 5.59 6.33 8.32
CA GLY A 163 5.22 4.94 8.55
C GLY A 163 6.42 4.00 8.56
N ASP A 164 6.14 2.74 8.78
CA ASP A 164 7.12 1.66 8.80
C ASP A 164 7.94 1.58 7.50
N GLN A 165 7.31 1.77 6.37
CA GLN A 165 7.92 1.75 5.05
C GLN A 165 8.96 2.87 4.83
N ASP A 166 8.76 4.04 5.48
CA ASP A 166 9.70 5.16 5.37
C ASP A 166 10.99 4.87 6.14
N VAL A 167 10.87 4.18 7.28
CA VAL A 167 12.01 3.66 8.04
C VAL A 167 12.75 2.58 7.24
N LEU A 168 12.02 1.62 6.65
CA LEU A 168 12.62 0.60 5.78
C LEU A 168 13.34 1.22 4.58
N THR A 169 12.75 2.24 3.95
CA THR A 169 13.37 2.99 2.85
C THR A 169 14.68 3.65 3.31
N ALA A 170 14.69 4.30 4.47
CA ALA A 170 15.89 4.91 5.04
C ALA A 170 17.00 3.89 5.25
N LEU A 171 16.70 2.74 5.80
CA LEU A 171 17.68 1.68 6.03
C LEU A 171 18.24 1.12 4.71
N LEU A 172 17.39 0.76 3.76
CA LEU A 172 17.82 0.20 2.48
C LEU A 172 18.59 1.21 1.62
N THR A 173 18.47 2.51 1.88
CA THR A 173 19.28 3.54 1.21
C THR A 173 20.55 3.91 1.99
N SER A 174 20.68 3.47 3.25
CA SER A 174 21.88 3.73 4.06
C SER A 174 23.08 2.88 3.62
N THR A 175 24.30 3.34 3.96
CA THR A 175 25.54 2.58 3.72
C THR A 175 25.54 1.23 4.42
N GLU A 176 24.82 1.12 5.54
CA GLU A 176 24.73 -0.11 6.32
C GLU A 176 24.08 -1.26 5.52
N PHE A 177 23.06 -0.96 4.71
CA PHE A 177 22.29 -1.97 3.96
C PHE A 177 22.23 -1.76 2.44
N ALA A 178 22.93 -0.78 1.92
CA ALA A 178 22.97 -0.53 0.46
C ALA A 178 23.61 -1.70 -0.33
N HIS A 179 24.35 -2.57 0.34
CA HIS A 179 24.95 -3.76 -0.26
C HIS A 179 23.92 -4.89 -0.52
N ILE A 180 22.75 -4.86 0.12
CA ILE A 180 21.72 -5.89 -0.05
C ILE A 180 21.11 -5.77 -1.45
N PRO A 181 21.14 -6.83 -2.28
CA PRO A 181 20.45 -6.83 -3.56
C PRO A 181 18.95 -6.61 -3.36
N LEU A 182 18.39 -5.61 -4.03
CA LEU A 182 16.99 -5.23 -3.91
C LEU A 182 16.25 -5.50 -5.22
N LYS A 183 15.23 -6.36 -5.17
CA LYS A 183 14.24 -6.52 -6.23
C LYS A 183 12.96 -5.79 -5.86
N THR A 184 12.42 -4.98 -6.76
CA THR A 184 11.16 -4.30 -6.54
C THR A 184 10.03 -4.91 -7.35
N LEU A 185 8.90 -5.12 -6.68
CA LEU A 185 7.65 -5.45 -7.34
C LEU A 185 7.10 -4.18 -7.99
N ARG A 186 7.13 -4.16 -9.33
CA ARG A 186 6.78 -2.97 -10.13
C ARG A 186 5.27 -2.79 -10.22
N ARG A 187 4.85 -1.54 -10.09
CA ARG A 187 3.46 -1.13 -10.28
C ARG A 187 2.99 -1.39 -11.70
N GLY A 188 1.70 -1.73 -11.84
CA GLY A 188 1.08 -2.07 -13.10
C GLY A 188 1.47 -3.44 -13.66
N LYS A 189 2.64 -3.97 -13.29
CA LYS A 189 3.14 -5.29 -13.71
C LYS A 189 2.92 -6.37 -12.65
N HIS A 190 3.44 -6.17 -11.45
CA HIS A 190 3.39 -7.15 -10.37
C HIS A 190 2.33 -6.80 -9.32
N ILE A 191 2.14 -5.50 -9.08
CA ILE A 191 1.22 -4.98 -8.09
C ILE A 191 0.46 -3.77 -8.61
N VAL A 192 -0.81 -3.69 -8.26
CA VAL A 192 -1.62 -2.48 -8.34
C VAL A 192 -1.80 -1.95 -6.93
N GLN A 193 -1.45 -0.69 -6.72
CA GLN A 193 -1.65 0.01 -5.47
C GLN A 193 -2.77 1.03 -5.65
N PHE A 194 -3.83 0.82 -4.91
CA PHE A 194 -5.06 1.56 -5.03
C PHE A 194 -5.24 2.45 -3.79
N ASP A 195 -5.04 3.74 -3.95
CA ASP A 195 -5.22 4.75 -2.91
C ASP A 195 -6.38 5.68 -3.30
N GLY A 196 -7.60 5.26 -3.02
CA GLY A 196 -8.80 5.96 -3.45
C GLY A 196 -8.84 6.13 -4.97
N VAL A 197 -9.08 7.35 -5.45
CA VAL A 197 -9.07 7.67 -6.89
C VAL A 197 -7.65 7.77 -7.49
N TRP A 198 -6.63 7.71 -6.65
CA TRP A 198 -5.22 7.78 -7.04
C TRP A 198 -4.58 6.38 -7.00
N GLY A 199 -3.70 6.10 -7.86
CA GLY A 199 -3.16 4.76 -8.09
C GLY A 199 -3.90 4.06 -9.23
N TYR A 200 -3.34 3.06 -9.83
CA TYR A 200 -3.82 2.35 -11.01
C TYR A 200 -4.17 3.28 -12.17
N THR A 201 -3.14 3.94 -12.66
CA THR A 201 -3.19 4.92 -13.76
C THR A 201 -3.57 4.26 -15.09
N THR A 202 -3.91 5.07 -16.10
CA THR A 202 -4.16 4.60 -17.46
C THR A 202 -3.01 3.75 -18.00
N ALA A 203 -1.76 4.20 -17.82
CA ALA A 203 -0.58 3.46 -18.26
C ALA A 203 -0.44 2.09 -17.57
N GLU A 204 -0.65 2.03 -16.25
CA GLU A 204 -0.61 0.78 -15.49
C GLU A 204 -1.74 -0.19 -15.90
N ARG A 205 -2.93 0.35 -16.22
CA ARG A 205 -4.05 -0.46 -16.73
C ARG A 205 -3.74 -1.04 -18.10
N LEU A 206 -3.19 -0.25 -19.01
CA LEU A 206 -2.76 -0.73 -20.33
C LEU A 206 -1.66 -1.78 -20.21
N GLN A 207 -0.68 -1.58 -19.33
CA GLN A 207 0.35 -2.57 -19.04
C GLN A 207 -0.24 -3.89 -18.51
N SER A 208 -1.24 -3.80 -17.63
CA SER A 208 -1.95 -4.97 -17.10
C SER A 208 -2.76 -5.71 -18.16
N LEU A 209 -3.26 -5.01 -19.17
CA LEU A 209 -3.99 -5.61 -20.30
C LEU A 209 -3.06 -6.28 -21.32
N LEU A 210 -1.84 -5.78 -21.47
CA LEU A 210 -0.85 -6.32 -22.40
C LEU A 210 -0.07 -7.51 -21.81
N GLY A 211 -0.22 -7.76 -20.52
CA GLY A 211 0.42 -8.87 -19.81
C GLY A 211 -0.59 -9.76 -19.09
N ASP A 212 -0.08 -10.59 -18.20
CA ASP A 212 -0.93 -11.48 -17.39
C ASP A 212 -1.72 -10.77 -16.28
N GLY A 213 -1.66 -9.44 -16.20
CA GLY A 213 -2.18 -8.61 -15.12
C GLY A 213 -1.33 -8.68 -13.82
N PRO A 214 -1.67 -7.89 -12.80
CA PRO A 214 -0.92 -7.84 -11.56
C PRO A 214 -1.16 -9.09 -10.70
N THR A 215 -0.13 -9.55 -9.99
CA THR A 215 -0.26 -10.63 -9.01
C THR A 215 -0.88 -10.15 -7.71
N PHE A 216 -0.64 -8.88 -7.35
CA PHE A 216 -1.12 -8.29 -6.11
C PHE A 216 -1.98 -7.07 -6.40
N ILE A 217 -3.08 -6.92 -5.64
CA ILE A 217 -3.92 -5.72 -5.64
C ILE A 217 -3.99 -5.21 -4.20
N HIS A 218 -3.32 -4.10 -3.94
CA HIS A 218 -3.22 -3.50 -2.61
C HIS A 218 -4.23 -2.35 -2.47
N SER A 219 -5.22 -2.53 -1.59
CA SER A 219 -6.21 -1.50 -1.27
C SER A 219 -5.67 -0.55 -0.21
N MET A 220 -4.83 0.39 -0.62
CA MET A 220 -4.31 1.44 0.27
C MET A 220 -5.37 2.52 0.50
N GLY A 221 -5.30 3.25 1.62
CA GLY A 221 -6.23 4.34 1.91
C GLY A 221 -7.67 3.88 2.14
N CYS A 222 -8.62 4.34 1.33
CA CYS A 222 -10.03 3.98 1.47
C CYS A 222 -10.29 2.52 1.18
N LYS A 223 -10.80 1.78 2.17
CA LYS A 223 -11.10 0.35 2.05
C LYS A 223 -12.53 0.15 1.54
N PRO A 224 -12.76 -0.63 0.46
CA PRO A 224 -14.10 -0.87 -0.06
C PRO A 224 -15.07 -1.47 0.97
N TRP A 225 -14.59 -2.36 1.84
CA TRP A 225 -15.41 -3.03 2.87
C TRP A 225 -15.74 -2.16 4.09
N VAL A 226 -15.06 -1.00 4.27
CA VAL A 226 -15.33 -0.03 5.35
C VAL A 226 -16.12 1.16 4.84
N ALA A 227 -16.31 1.28 3.53
CA ALA A 227 -16.98 2.40 2.91
C ALA A 227 -18.46 2.49 3.35
N ARG A 228 -18.87 3.67 3.82
CA ARG A 228 -20.27 3.94 4.22
C ARG A 228 -21.09 4.35 2.99
N TRP A 229 -21.51 3.37 2.20
CA TRP A 229 -22.21 3.58 0.94
C TRP A 229 -23.51 4.41 1.06
N GLU A 230 -24.19 4.35 2.20
CA GLU A 230 -25.49 4.99 2.40
C GLU A 230 -25.37 6.49 2.78
N SER A 231 -24.34 6.87 3.50
CA SER A 231 -24.19 8.24 4.04
C SER A 231 -23.69 9.27 3.03
N GLN A 232 -23.15 8.83 1.89
CA GLN A 232 -22.37 9.70 1.00
C GLN A 232 -23.13 10.23 -0.22
N ARG A 233 -24.41 9.87 -0.40
CA ARG A 233 -25.25 10.41 -1.48
C ARG A 233 -25.45 11.93 -1.43
N ARG A 234 -25.14 12.57 -0.28
CA ARG A 234 -25.39 14.02 -0.03
C ARG A 234 -24.13 14.90 -0.14
N ASN A 235 -22.93 14.32 -0.35
CA ASN A 235 -21.66 15.03 -0.16
C ASN A 235 -21.05 15.64 -1.44
N GLY A 236 -21.81 15.76 -2.51
CA GLY A 236 -21.35 16.39 -3.76
C GLY A 236 -20.67 15.46 -4.76
N LEU A 237 -20.35 16.01 -5.93
CA LEU A 237 -19.85 15.26 -7.10
C LEU A 237 -18.53 14.53 -6.83
N ILE A 238 -17.61 15.16 -6.11
CA ILE A 238 -16.28 14.59 -5.86
C ILE A 238 -16.39 13.32 -5.00
N GLU A 239 -17.18 13.36 -3.94
CA GLU A 239 -17.40 12.18 -3.09
C GLU A 239 -18.17 11.09 -3.84
N TYR A 240 -19.14 11.46 -4.67
CA TYR A 240 -19.80 10.52 -5.56
C TYR A 240 -18.80 9.80 -6.48
N LEU A 241 -17.89 10.53 -7.14
CA LEU A 241 -16.87 9.95 -8.02
C LEU A 241 -15.89 9.06 -7.25
N LYS A 242 -15.49 9.43 -6.03
CA LYS A 242 -14.67 8.56 -5.18
C LYS A 242 -15.38 7.24 -4.87
N MET A 243 -16.66 7.29 -4.56
CA MET A 243 -17.44 6.09 -4.25
C MET A 243 -17.65 5.20 -5.49
N VAL A 244 -17.95 5.80 -6.64
CA VAL A 244 -17.99 5.07 -7.92
C VAL A 244 -16.64 4.40 -8.19
N TYR A 245 -15.53 5.10 -7.91
CA TYR A 245 -14.20 4.54 -8.13
C TYR A 245 -13.92 3.36 -7.19
N LEU A 246 -14.33 3.42 -5.91
CA LEU A 246 -14.25 2.29 -4.99
C LEU A 246 -15.08 1.09 -5.48
N ASP A 247 -16.26 1.37 -5.98
CA ASP A 247 -17.20 0.39 -6.51
C ASP A 247 -16.63 -0.37 -7.73
N VAL A 248 -15.89 0.32 -8.61
CA VAL A 248 -15.20 -0.27 -9.76
C VAL A 248 -13.73 -0.55 -9.52
N SER A 249 -13.30 -0.55 -8.27
CA SER A 249 -11.89 -0.78 -7.94
C SER A 249 -11.43 -2.18 -8.35
N PRO A 250 -10.16 -2.34 -8.71
CA PRO A 250 -9.63 -3.66 -9.05
C PRO A 250 -9.74 -4.63 -7.88
N TYR A 251 -9.67 -4.14 -6.63
CA TYR A 251 -9.85 -4.95 -5.43
C TYR A 251 -11.29 -5.48 -5.34
N THR A 252 -12.29 -4.60 -5.42
CA THR A 252 -13.70 -4.97 -5.36
C THR A 252 -14.09 -5.95 -6.45
N LEU A 253 -13.62 -5.72 -7.68
CA LEU A 253 -13.91 -6.60 -8.81
C LEU A 253 -13.23 -7.97 -8.68
N SER A 254 -12.02 -8.03 -8.17
CA SER A 254 -11.32 -9.29 -7.94
C SER A 254 -11.93 -10.08 -6.78
N ALA A 255 -12.29 -9.40 -5.69
CA ALA A 255 -12.92 -10.03 -4.53
C ALA A 255 -14.35 -10.52 -4.84
N ALA A 256 -15.05 -9.90 -5.78
CA ALA A 256 -16.40 -10.32 -6.18
C ALA A 256 -16.46 -11.76 -6.71
N LYS A 257 -15.36 -12.30 -7.21
CA LYS A 257 -15.24 -13.71 -7.65
C LYS A 257 -15.37 -14.71 -6.51
N PHE A 258 -15.14 -14.27 -5.27
CA PHE A 258 -15.17 -15.08 -4.04
C PHE A 258 -16.36 -14.71 -3.16
N LYS A 259 -17.41 -14.11 -3.74
CA LYS A 259 -18.57 -13.63 -3.00
C LYS A 259 -19.26 -14.73 -2.19
N GLU A 260 -19.32 -15.92 -2.73
CA GLU A 260 -19.95 -17.08 -2.07
C GLU A 260 -19.16 -17.53 -0.83
N ASP A 261 -17.83 -17.41 -0.85
CA ASP A 261 -16.95 -17.77 0.25
C ASP A 261 -16.98 -16.74 1.40
N LEU A 262 -17.41 -15.49 1.13
CA LEU A 262 -17.38 -14.39 2.08
C LEU A 262 -18.65 -14.28 2.95
N GLY A 263 -19.65 -15.12 2.71
CA GLY A 263 -20.88 -15.17 3.51
C GLY A 263 -21.76 -13.92 3.35
N CYS A 264 -22.36 -13.45 4.45
CA CYS A 264 -23.39 -12.40 4.40
C CYS A 264 -22.87 -10.96 4.26
N GLU A 265 -21.62 -10.68 4.57
CA GLU A 265 -21.06 -9.32 4.51
C GLU A 265 -20.52 -8.94 3.12
N THR A 266 -21.31 -9.19 2.09
CA THR A 266 -20.88 -9.00 0.70
C THR A 266 -21.44 -7.75 0.03
N ARG A 267 -22.10 -6.87 0.79
CA ARG A 267 -22.70 -5.64 0.26
C ARG A 267 -21.68 -4.80 -0.54
N TRP A 268 -20.48 -4.66 -0.04
CA TRP A 268 -19.41 -3.89 -0.68
C TRP A 268 -18.94 -4.47 -2.03
N LEU A 269 -19.31 -5.71 -2.38
CA LEU A 269 -19.01 -6.35 -3.67
C LEU A 269 -20.05 -6.04 -4.75
N CYS A 270 -21.21 -5.48 -4.36
CA CYS A 270 -22.26 -5.12 -5.29
C CYS A 270 -21.98 -3.77 -5.96
N ALA A 271 -22.59 -3.52 -7.11
CA ALA A 271 -22.60 -2.19 -7.71
C ALA A 271 -23.62 -1.30 -6.99
N HIS A 272 -23.17 -0.25 -6.32
CA HIS A 272 -24.02 0.65 -5.52
C HIS A 272 -24.61 1.80 -6.35
N TYR A 273 -23.98 2.11 -7.49
CA TYR A 273 -24.34 3.21 -8.36
C TYR A 273 -24.67 2.72 -9.76
N LYS A 274 -25.68 3.32 -10.41
CA LYS A 274 -26.03 2.99 -11.80
C LYS A 274 -24.82 3.13 -12.73
N PHE A 275 -24.02 4.16 -12.52
CA PHE A 275 -22.83 4.41 -13.36
C PHE A 275 -21.77 3.31 -13.18
N SER A 276 -21.51 2.87 -11.95
CA SER A 276 -20.58 1.75 -11.73
C SER A 276 -21.13 0.43 -12.29
N ALA A 277 -22.44 0.20 -12.20
CA ALA A 277 -23.08 -0.97 -12.81
C ALA A 277 -22.90 -0.99 -14.34
N ILE A 278 -23.07 0.15 -15.01
CA ILE A 278 -22.82 0.31 -16.44
C ILE A 278 -21.35 0.02 -16.76
N LEU A 279 -20.41 0.62 -16.03
CA LEU A 279 -18.97 0.40 -16.25
C LEU A 279 -18.59 -1.08 -16.07
N ARG A 280 -19.11 -1.74 -15.05
CA ARG A 280 -18.89 -3.18 -14.78
C ARG A 280 -19.42 -4.04 -15.92
N SER A 281 -20.62 -3.73 -16.44
CA SER A 281 -21.25 -4.46 -17.53
C SER A 281 -20.47 -4.30 -18.84
N LEU A 282 -20.16 -3.06 -19.23
CA LEU A 282 -19.43 -2.77 -20.47
C LEU A 282 -18.03 -3.39 -20.51
N ALA A 283 -17.35 -3.45 -19.38
CA ALA A 283 -16.00 -4.00 -19.27
C ALA A 283 -15.98 -5.48 -18.83
N MET A 284 -17.12 -6.16 -18.82
CA MET A 284 -17.24 -7.55 -18.38
C MET A 284 -16.58 -7.79 -17.01
N GLN A 285 -16.66 -6.81 -16.11
CA GLN A 285 -16.03 -6.80 -14.79
C GLN A 285 -14.50 -6.97 -14.80
N HIS A 286 -13.84 -6.74 -15.93
CA HIS A 286 -12.39 -6.85 -16.00
C HIS A 286 -11.71 -5.75 -15.17
N PRO A 287 -10.83 -6.07 -14.19
CA PRO A 287 -10.29 -5.09 -13.23
C PRO A 287 -9.55 -3.91 -13.86
N ALA A 288 -8.86 -4.11 -14.98
CA ALA A 288 -8.16 -3.04 -15.67
C ALA A 288 -9.09 -2.18 -16.54
N LEU A 289 -10.07 -2.79 -17.21
CA LEU A 289 -10.97 -2.09 -18.15
C LEU A 289 -12.05 -1.28 -17.44
N THR A 290 -12.68 -1.85 -16.40
CA THR A 290 -13.87 -1.25 -15.75
C THR A 290 -13.62 0.16 -15.26
N GLY A 291 -12.45 0.44 -14.67
CA GLY A 291 -12.11 1.79 -14.19
C GLY A 291 -11.30 2.64 -15.19
N LEU A 292 -11.07 2.17 -16.42
CA LEU A 292 -10.24 2.86 -17.40
C LEU A 292 -10.75 4.27 -17.77
N PRO A 293 -12.05 4.49 -18.02
CA PRO A 293 -12.53 5.84 -18.34
C PRO A 293 -12.26 6.85 -17.21
N MET A 294 -12.41 6.41 -15.96
CA MET A 294 -12.11 7.26 -14.80
C MET A 294 -10.60 7.52 -14.67
N ALA A 295 -9.76 6.53 -14.94
CA ALA A 295 -8.31 6.69 -14.90
C ALA A 295 -7.82 7.70 -15.93
N VAL A 296 -8.33 7.63 -17.18
CA VAL A 296 -8.03 8.60 -18.25
C VAL A 296 -8.40 10.02 -17.81
N PHE A 297 -9.61 10.21 -17.30
CA PHE A 297 -10.05 11.53 -16.80
C PHE A 297 -9.14 12.06 -15.70
N LEU A 298 -8.79 11.22 -14.74
CA LEU A 298 -7.92 11.60 -13.62
C LEU A 298 -6.49 11.90 -14.07
N ASP A 299 -5.95 11.15 -15.03
CA ASP A 299 -4.60 11.39 -15.54
C ASP A 299 -4.53 12.71 -16.34
N ILE A 300 -5.59 13.06 -17.09
CA ILE A 300 -5.72 14.37 -17.75
C ILE A 300 -5.78 15.48 -16.69
N ALA A 301 -6.60 15.31 -15.64
CA ALA A 301 -6.69 16.30 -14.57
C ALA A 301 -5.34 16.51 -13.85
N ARG A 302 -4.58 15.42 -13.64
CA ARG A 302 -3.21 15.51 -13.10
C ARG A 302 -2.25 16.26 -14.02
N LEU A 303 -2.34 16.00 -15.31
CA LEU A 303 -1.49 16.69 -16.30
C LEU A 303 -1.78 18.19 -16.29
N ILE A 304 -3.06 18.59 -16.33
CA ILE A 304 -3.47 19.99 -16.26
C ILE A 304 -2.93 20.65 -14.97
N LYS A 305 -3.09 19.99 -13.81
CA LYS A 305 -2.57 20.50 -12.54
C LYS A 305 -1.05 20.70 -12.57
N ARG A 306 -0.30 19.74 -13.11
CA ARG A 306 1.18 19.84 -13.23
C ARG A 306 1.61 20.98 -14.14
N VAL A 307 0.94 21.16 -15.29
CA VAL A 307 1.21 22.26 -16.20
C VAL A 307 0.93 23.61 -15.53
N HIS A 308 -0.20 23.73 -14.84
CA HIS A 308 -0.56 24.92 -14.09
C HIS A 308 0.46 25.26 -13.00
N GLU A 309 0.86 24.28 -12.18
CA GLU A 309 1.88 24.45 -11.14
C GLU A 309 3.25 24.85 -11.73
N SER A 310 3.62 24.27 -12.88
CA SER A 310 4.86 24.61 -13.58
C SER A 310 4.83 26.04 -14.12
N MET A 311 3.69 26.49 -14.64
CA MET A 311 3.51 27.87 -15.10
C MET A 311 3.59 28.85 -13.92
N LEU A 312 2.91 28.59 -12.81
CA LEU A 312 2.97 29.44 -11.61
C LEU A 312 4.40 29.58 -11.07
N GLN A 313 5.20 28.51 -11.12
CA GLN A 313 6.60 28.56 -10.70
C GLN A 313 7.48 29.37 -11.66
N ARG A 314 7.20 29.35 -12.98
CA ARG A 314 7.95 30.14 -13.97
C ARG A 314 7.69 31.64 -13.89
N PHE A 315 6.51 32.03 -13.43
CA PHE A 315 6.11 33.44 -13.37
C PHE A 315 6.25 34.04 -11.97
N ASP A 316 6.86 33.35 -10.99
CA ASP A 316 7.09 33.80 -9.61
C ASP A 316 5.82 34.38 -8.94
N ILE A 317 4.65 33.87 -9.31
CA ILE A 317 3.37 34.34 -8.77
C ILE A 317 3.22 33.75 -7.36
N PRO A 318 3.16 34.57 -6.29
CA PRO A 318 2.98 34.10 -4.93
C PRO A 318 1.72 33.27 -4.81
N ARG A 319 1.80 32.07 -4.24
CA ARG A 319 0.61 31.26 -3.92
C ARG A 319 -0.21 32.04 -2.89
N TYR A 320 -1.36 32.52 -3.29
CA TYR A 320 -2.35 33.04 -2.34
C TYR A 320 -2.85 31.86 -1.51
N ASN A 321 -2.38 31.75 -0.28
CA ASN A 321 -2.90 30.80 0.70
C ASN A 321 -4.32 31.24 1.09
N ALA A 322 -5.31 30.82 0.31
CA ALA A 322 -6.70 30.92 0.71
C ALA A 322 -6.96 29.88 1.80
N GLY A 323 -6.80 30.31 3.05
CA GLY A 323 -7.23 29.47 4.16
C GLY A 323 -6.38 29.55 5.42
N THR A 324 -6.28 30.73 6.05
CA THR A 324 -6.17 30.82 7.50
C THR A 324 -6.57 32.23 7.92
N SER A 325 -7.83 32.44 8.10
CA SER A 325 -8.34 33.55 8.93
C SER A 325 -9.71 33.12 9.44
N CYS A 326 -9.71 32.49 10.58
CA CYS A 326 -10.80 32.62 11.54
C CYS A 326 -10.21 32.43 12.94
N ALA A 327 -9.45 33.42 13.36
CA ALA A 327 -9.39 33.78 14.77
C ALA A 327 -10.71 34.52 15.05
N ARG A 328 -11.53 34.01 15.95
CA ARG A 328 -12.50 34.76 16.72
C ARG A 328 -12.46 34.28 18.14
N ASP A 329 -12.16 35.22 18.94
CA ASP A 329 -12.42 35.50 20.35
C ASP A 329 -13.28 34.45 21.09
#